data_7b7e5a18861380cd0277133144a306a0
#
_entry.id   7b7e5a18861380cd0277133144a306a0
#
_cell.length_a   1.000
_cell.length_b   1.000
_cell.length_c   1.000
_cell.angle_alpha   90.00
_cell.angle_beta   90.00
_cell.angle_gamma   90.00
#
_symmetry.space_group_name_H-M   'P 1'
#
loop_
_entity.id
_entity.type
_entity.pdbx_description
1 polymer ?
#
loop_
_entity_poly.entity_id
_entity_poly.type
_entity_poly.pdbx_seq_one_letter_code
_entity_poly.pdbx_strand_id
1 'polypeptide(L)'
;MLEIIAAVNKAVNDFIWGVPAMVCIIGVGLLLSFRTRFLQIRKFPYAMRTTAGRMFRKKDASDGSMTPFQAVCTALAGAVGTGNIAGVAGAIAIGGPGAVFWMWCSALLGMCTKFAEVTLAVHFRERSKTGEWVGGPMYYIKNGLGRHWQFLAVLYSLFGALTVFGTGNATQVNTIVTAIDTALTQYNVIGTDHIPTVNLVIGILCAMLVAMVLLGGIKRIGSVSEKLVPFMALLYVLLGLGVVVLNITRLPEVLASIVVGAFNPKAFTGGAIGSLFISMQRGVSRGIFSNEAGLGTGSIAHACADTKKPVKQGVFGIFEVFVDTIVICTLTALVILCSGTAVNYGTMAGADLTISGFTTTYGSWASIFSAVALCCFAFSTIIGWGLYGSRFVEFLFRTSKAVRPFLVIYSFVAILGATVNLDLLWNIADTFNGLMSIPNLIALLLLSGTVVKLTKEFFAKEDGRKLKK
;
A
#
# COMPACT_ATOMS: atom_id res chain seq x y z
N MET A 1 21.08 18.04 18.92
CA MET A 1 21.18 16.64 18.48
C MET A 1 19.93 16.25 17.66
N LEU A 2 18.71 16.42 18.19
CA LEU A 2 17.47 16.09 17.45
C LEU A 2 17.33 16.87 16.14
N GLU A 3 17.66 18.15 16.11
CA GLU A 3 17.62 18.99 14.90
C GLU A 3 18.58 18.49 13.81
N ILE A 4 19.77 18.05 14.21
CA ILE A 4 20.75 17.48 13.26
C ILE A 4 20.21 16.17 12.67
N ILE A 5 19.64 15.31 13.52
CA ILE A 5 19.00 14.05 13.08
C ILE A 5 17.86 14.37 12.11
N ALA A 6 17.02 15.35 12.44
CA ALA A 6 15.90 15.76 11.58
C ALA A 6 16.39 16.31 10.24
N ALA A 7 17.43 17.14 10.22
CA ALA A 7 18.01 17.72 9.01
C ALA A 7 18.65 16.64 8.12
N VAL A 8 19.43 15.73 8.71
CA VAL A 8 20.02 14.60 7.96
C VAL A 8 18.93 13.67 7.41
N ASN A 9 17.96 13.32 8.26
CA ASN A 9 16.84 12.49 7.82
C ASN A 9 16.06 13.13 6.66
N LYS A 10 15.80 14.44 6.76
CA LYS A 10 15.12 15.18 5.69
C LYS A 10 15.91 15.13 4.38
N ALA A 11 17.22 15.36 4.42
CA ALA A 11 18.06 15.31 3.23
C ALA A 11 18.06 13.90 2.58
N VAL A 12 18.13 12.84 3.40
CA VAL A 12 18.07 11.46 2.93
C VAL A 12 16.67 11.13 2.38
N ASN A 13 15.61 11.56 3.06
CA ASN A 13 14.21 11.34 2.61
C ASN A 13 13.95 12.05 1.28
N ASP A 14 14.34 13.33 1.16
CA ASP A 14 14.18 14.11 -0.07
C ASP A 14 14.96 13.48 -1.25
N PHE A 15 16.12 12.86 -0.99
CA PHE A 15 16.88 12.14 -2.00
C PHE A 15 16.18 10.83 -2.41
N ILE A 16 15.73 10.03 -1.44
CA ILE A 16 15.14 8.71 -1.67
C ILE A 16 13.76 8.80 -2.32
N TRP A 17 12.90 9.71 -1.87
CA TRP A 17 11.59 9.95 -2.49
C TRP A 17 11.66 10.99 -3.63
N GLY A 18 12.86 11.46 -3.94
CA GLY A 18 13.15 12.36 -5.03
C GLY A 18 13.32 11.67 -6.37
N VAL A 19 13.98 12.39 -7.29
CA VAL A 19 14.20 11.95 -8.69
C VAL A 19 14.92 10.61 -8.78
N PRO A 20 15.98 10.31 -7.99
CA PRO A 20 16.75 9.10 -8.18
C PRO A 20 15.93 7.83 -7.96
N ALA A 21 15.16 7.76 -6.86
CA ALA A 21 14.33 6.60 -6.60
C ALA A 21 13.18 6.47 -7.60
N MET A 22 12.55 7.60 -7.95
CA MET A 22 11.51 7.62 -8.96
C MET A 22 12.01 7.04 -10.30
N VAL A 23 13.20 7.46 -10.75
CA VAL A 23 13.83 6.94 -11.97
C VAL A 23 14.14 5.47 -11.86
N CYS A 24 14.67 5.01 -10.71
CA CYS A 24 14.97 3.60 -10.48
C CYS A 24 13.69 2.74 -10.49
N ILE A 25 12.65 3.14 -9.77
CA ILE A 25 11.42 2.35 -9.66
C ILE A 25 10.69 2.30 -11.01
N ILE A 26 10.55 3.43 -11.69
CA ILE A 26 9.96 3.50 -13.03
C ILE A 26 10.83 2.74 -14.03
N GLY A 27 12.15 2.90 -13.98
CA GLY A 27 13.10 2.22 -14.85
C GLY A 27 13.02 0.70 -14.72
N VAL A 28 12.96 0.17 -13.50
CA VAL A 28 12.77 -1.26 -13.25
C VAL A 28 11.40 -1.73 -13.76
N GLY A 29 10.33 -0.96 -13.50
CA GLY A 29 8.99 -1.26 -14.00
C GLY A 29 8.93 -1.29 -15.53
N LEU A 30 9.57 -0.34 -16.21
CA LEU A 30 9.72 -0.32 -17.66
C LEU A 30 10.50 -1.52 -18.16
N LEU A 31 11.69 -1.79 -17.60
CA LEU A 31 12.50 -2.94 -17.99
C LEU A 31 11.72 -4.25 -17.89
N LEU A 32 11.04 -4.48 -16.75
CA LEU A 32 10.22 -5.67 -16.55
C LEU A 32 9.06 -5.72 -17.54
N SER A 33 8.40 -4.59 -17.81
CA SER A 33 7.31 -4.49 -18.80
C SER A 33 7.79 -4.86 -20.20
N PHE A 34 8.93 -4.33 -20.64
CA PHE A 34 9.51 -4.68 -21.95
C PHE A 34 9.93 -6.16 -21.99
N ARG A 35 10.65 -6.66 -20.98
CA ARG A 35 11.12 -8.05 -20.95
C ARG A 35 9.99 -9.07 -20.90
N THR A 36 8.87 -8.73 -20.25
CA THR A 36 7.65 -9.57 -20.21
C THR A 36 6.68 -9.29 -21.35
N ARG A 37 7.04 -8.37 -22.28
CA ARG A 37 6.19 -7.92 -23.40
C ARG A 37 4.87 -7.32 -22.91
N PHE A 38 4.92 -6.40 -21.97
CA PHE A 38 3.76 -5.73 -21.37
C PHE A 38 2.70 -6.72 -20.88
N LEU A 39 3.13 -7.68 -20.09
CA LEU A 39 2.29 -8.75 -19.55
C LEU A 39 1.07 -8.17 -18.81
N GLN A 40 1.25 -7.12 -18.04
CA GLN A 40 0.19 -6.45 -17.28
C GLN A 40 -0.95 -5.95 -18.16
N ILE A 41 -0.70 -5.63 -19.43
CA ILE A 41 -1.74 -5.25 -20.41
C ILE A 41 -2.28 -6.50 -21.10
N ARG A 42 -1.41 -7.32 -21.71
CA ARG A 42 -1.83 -8.48 -22.53
C ARG A 42 -2.56 -9.56 -21.73
N LYS A 43 -2.19 -9.76 -20.47
CA LYS A 43 -2.79 -10.78 -19.61
C LYS A 43 -3.67 -10.16 -18.52
N PHE A 44 -4.02 -8.87 -18.65
CA PHE A 44 -4.93 -8.19 -17.71
C PHE A 44 -6.28 -8.92 -17.55
N PRO A 45 -6.99 -9.29 -18.64
CA PRO A 45 -8.23 -10.03 -18.51
C PRO A 45 -8.06 -11.38 -17.81
N TYR A 46 -6.91 -12.04 -18.02
CA TYR A 46 -6.58 -13.28 -17.33
C TYR A 46 -6.36 -13.04 -15.82
N ALA A 47 -5.68 -11.96 -15.45
CA ALA A 47 -5.43 -11.60 -14.06
C ALA A 47 -6.77 -11.32 -13.33
N MET A 48 -7.62 -10.47 -13.91
CA MET A 48 -8.94 -10.14 -13.35
C MET A 48 -9.82 -11.38 -13.19
N ARG A 49 -9.94 -12.18 -14.23
CA ARG A 49 -10.76 -13.43 -14.20
C ARG A 49 -10.22 -14.45 -13.19
N THR A 50 -8.89 -14.57 -13.08
CA THR A 50 -8.26 -15.52 -12.15
C THR A 50 -8.49 -15.11 -10.71
N THR A 51 -8.44 -13.79 -10.41
CA THR A 51 -8.66 -13.25 -9.06
C THR A 51 -10.14 -13.32 -8.71
N ALA A 52 -11.02 -12.76 -9.54
CA ALA A 52 -12.46 -12.77 -9.31
C ALA A 52 -13.01 -14.23 -9.18
N GLY A 53 -12.51 -15.15 -10.00
CA GLY A 53 -12.92 -16.56 -9.93
C GLY A 53 -12.50 -17.27 -8.64
N ARG A 54 -11.60 -16.67 -7.85
CA ARG A 54 -11.19 -17.19 -6.53
C ARG A 54 -11.93 -16.56 -5.36
N MET A 55 -12.48 -15.37 -5.51
CA MET A 55 -13.32 -14.72 -4.49
C MET A 55 -14.53 -15.60 -4.11
N PHE A 56 -15.08 -16.33 -5.08
CA PHE A 56 -16.29 -17.15 -4.90
C PHE A 56 -16.02 -18.63 -4.65
N ARG A 57 -14.75 -19.07 -4.61
CA ARG A 57 -14.39 -20.47 -4.35
C ARG A 57 -13.89 -20.63 -2.93
N LYS A 58 -14.75 -21.13 -2.04
CA LYS A 58 -14.33 -21.63 -0.74
C LYS A 58 -13.42 -22.84 -0.95
N LYS A 59 -12.16 -22.71 -0.58
CA LYS A 59 -11.20 -23.80 -0.53
C LYS A 59 -10.37 -23.60 0.72
N ASP A 60 -10.35 -24.60 1.59
CA ASP A 60 -9.50 -24.58 2.76
C ASP A 60 -8.03 -24.62 2.34
N ALA A 61 -7.20 -23.86 3.02
CA ALA A 61 -5.76 -23.91 2.85
C ALA A 61 -5.21 -25.16 3.52
N SER A 62 -4.16 -25.73 2.96
CA SER A 62 -3.37 -26.77 3.61
C SER A 62 -2.73 -26.24 4.91
N ASP A 63 -2.25 -27.15 5.75
CA ASP A 63 -1.73 -26.82 7.08
C ASP A 63 -0.78 -25.63 7.12
N GLY A 64 -1.13 -24.64 7.95
CA GLY A 64 -0.30 -23.48 8.23
C GLY A 64 -0.25 -22.41 7.13
N SER A 65 -1.02 -22.54 6.03
CA SER A 65 -1.00 -21.62 4.89
C SER A 65 -2.24 -20.74 4.83
N MET A 66 -2.17 -19.63 4.08
CA MET A 66 -3.32 -18.85 3.64
C MET A 66 -3.84 -19.39 2.30
N THR A 67 -5.14 -19.25 2.03
CA THR A 67 -5.62 -19.42 0.66
C THR A 67 -4.99 -18.34 -0.24
N PRO A 68 -4.89 -18.57 -1.56
CA PRO A 68 -4.39 -17.53 -2.46
C PRO A 68 -5.21 -16.23 -2.42
N PHE A 69 -6.50 -16.29 -2.12
CA PHE A 69 -7.34 -15.12 -1.97
C PHE A 69 -7.10 -14.40 -0.64
N GLN A 70 -6.93 -15.14 0.47
CA GLN A 70 -6.53 -14.55 1.76
C GLN A 70 -5.19 -13.83 1.66
N ALA A 71 -4.22 -14.39 0.91
CA ALA A 71 -2.94 -13.74 0.70
C ALA A 71 -3.07 -12.43 -0.10
N VAL A 72 -3.93 -12.38 -1.13
CA VAL A 72 -4.26 -11.14 -1.86
C VAL A 72 -4.90 -10.12 -0.93
N CYS A 73 -5.91 -10.53 -0.15
CA CYS A 73 -6.57 -9.62 0.78
C CYS A 73 -5.61 -9.11 1.86
N THR A 74 -4.66 -9.93 2.31
CA THR A 74 -3.65 -9.52 3.29
C THR A 74 -2.64 -8.54 2.66
N ALA A 75 -2.24 -8.74 1.42
CA ALA A 75 -1.39 -7.80 0.68
C ALA A 75 -2.13 -6.47 0.44
N LEU A 76 -3.38 -6.53 -0.01
CA LEU A 76 -4.25 -5.35 -0.13
C LEU A 76 -4.48 -4.67 1.21
N ALA A 77 -4.60 -5.42 2.32
CA ALA A 77 -4.71 -4.84 3.65
C ALA A 77 -3.49 -3.98 4.00
N GLY A 78 -2.29 -4.42 3.62
CA GLY A 78 -1.06 -3.63 3.81
C GLY A 78 -0.99 -2.39 2.93
N ALA A 79 -1.40 -2.50 1.67
CA ALA A 79 -1.30 -1.45 0.67
C ALA A 79 -2.46 -0.44 0.75
N VAL A 80 -3.72 -0.92 0.80
CA VAL A 80 -4.91 -0.07 0.83
C VAL A 80 -5.12 0.47 2.24
N GLY A 81 -4.62 1.66 2.47
CA GLY A 81 -4.61 2.32 3.77
C GLY A 81 -4.83 3.83 3.68
N THR A 82 -4.24 4.54 4.62
CA THR A 82 -4.29 6.01 4.63
C THR A 82 -3.65 6.66 3.41
N GLY A 83 -2.73 5.95 2.74
CA GLY A 83 -2.11 6.39 1.49
C GLY A 83 -3.10 6.65 0.36
N ASN A 84 -4.13 5.83 0.24
CA ASN A 84 -5.18 5.96 -0.78
C ASN A 84 -6.13 7.15 -0.53
N ILE A 85 -6.17 7.66 0.67
CA ILE A 85 -7.05 8.76 1.09
C ILE A 85 -6.23 10.03 1.29
N ALA A 86 -5.41 10.08 2.33
CA ALA A 86 -4.58 11.24 2.65
C ALA A 86 -3.42 11.44 1.65
N GLY A 87 -2.83 10.35 1.14
CA GLY A 87 -1.75 10.43 0.16
C GLY A 87 -2.21 11.02 -1.18
N VAL A 88 -3.41 10.64 -1.64
CA VAL A 88 -4.01 11.20 -2.88
C VAL A 88 -4.37 12.67 -2.68
N ALA A 89 -4.96 13.03 -1.54
CA ALA A 89 -5.24 14.42 -1.19
C ALA A 89 -3.98 15.27 -1.19
N GLY A 90 -2.90 14.80 -0.58
CA GLY A 90 -1.60 15.48 -0.58
C GLY A 90 -0.96 15.56 -1.97
N ALA A 91 -1.14 14.53 -2.83
CA ALA A 91 -0.67 14.58 -4.22
C ALA A 91 -1.39 15.67 -5.01
N ILE A 92 -2.72 15.79 -4.87
CA ILE A 92 -3.51 16.82 -5.53
C ILE A 92 -3.15 18.21 -5.00
N ALA A 93 -3.05 18.38 -3.70
CA ALA A 93 -2.76 19.68 -3.09
C ALA A 93 -1.39 20.24 -3.49
N ILE A 94 -0.35 19.40 -3.55
CA ILE A 94 1.02 19.83 -3.90
C ILE A 94 1.34 19.66 -5.38
N GLY A 95 0.75 18.67 -6.05
CA GLY A 95 1.04 18.34 -7.46
C GLY A 95 -0.03 18.80 -8.46
N GLY A 96 -1.17 19.29 -7.95
CA GLY A 96 -2.34 19.62 -8.78
C GLY A 96 -3.12 18.39 -9.25
N PRO A 97 -4.23 18.58 -9.95
CA PRO A 97 -5.04 17.49 -10.50
C PRO A 97 -4.23 16.53 -11.37
N GLY A 98 -3.23 17.06 -12.10
CA GLY A 98 -2.35 16.29 -12.98
C GLY A 98 -1.51 15.22 -12.27
N ALA A 99 -1.31 15.32 -10.95
CA ALA A 99 -0.64 14.30 -10.19
C ALA A 99 -1.35 12.93 -10.29
N VAL A 100 -2.68 12.91 -10.45
CA VAL A 100 -3.48 11.70 -10.62
C VAL A 100 -3.11 10.95 -11.91
N PHE A 101 -2.89 11.68 -13.01
CA PHE A 101 -2.42 11.08 -14.26
C PHE A 101 -1.08 10.35 -14.07
N TRP A 102 -0.15 10.96 -13.35
CA TRP A 102 1.16 10.36 -13.06
C TRP A 102 1.06 9.18 -12.08
N MET A 103 0.07 9.17 -11.19
CA MET A 103 -0.26 7.99 -10.39
C MET A 103 -0.70 6.83 -11.29
N TRP A 104 -1.52 7.06 -12.31
CA TRP A 104 -1.92 6.03 -13.27
C TRP A 104 -0.73 5.47 -14.05
N CYS A 105 0.17 6.35 -14.51
CA CYS A 105 1.39 5.92 -15.19
C CYS A 105 2.26 5.04 -14.29
N SER A 106 2.46 5.43 -13.03
CA SER A 106 3.22 4.63 -12.07
C SER A 106 2.56 3.29 -11.77
N ALA A 107 1.23 3.26 -11.63
CA ALA A 107 0.47 2.04 -11.39
C ALA A 107 0.55 1.06 -12.56
N LEU A 108 0.48 1.55 -13.81
CA LEU A 108 0.60 0.71 -14.99
C LEU A 108 1.93 -0.04 -15.03
N LEU A 109 3.02 0.63 -14.67
CA LEU A 109 4.34 0.01 -14.55
C LEU A 109 4.46 -0.84 -13.26
N GLY A 110 3.90 -0.34 -12.17
CA GLY A 110 3.84 -1.00 -10.87
C GLY A 110 3.16 -2.36 -10.92
N MET A 111 2.13 -2.53 -11.77
CA MET A 111 1.49 -3.84 -11.98
C MET A 111 2.49 -4.91 -12.43
N CYS A 112 3.43 -4.57 -13.31
CA CYS A 112 4.45 -5.51 -13.77
C CYS A 112 5.51 -5.76 -12.70
N THR A 113 5.89 -4.71 -11.97
CA THR A 113 6.83 -4.80 -10.84
C THR A 113 6.26 -5.71 -9.75
N LYS A 114 5.03 -5.47 -9.32
CA LYS A 114 4.35 -6.29 -8.30
C LYS A 114 4.17 -7.74 -8.77
N PHE A 115 3.83 -7.96 -10.05
CA PHE A 115 3.81 -9.30 -10.65
C PHE A 115 5.15 -10.03 -10.50
N ALA A 116 6.26 -9.34 -10.77
CA ALA A 116 7.59 -9.92 -10.65
C ALA A 116 7.93 -10.23 -9.19
N GLU A 117 7.69 -9.29 -8.27
CA GLU A 117 7.89 -9.46 -6.82
C GLU A 117 7.15 -10.68 -6.29
N VAL A 118 5.87 -10.79 -6.57
CA VAL A 118 5.03 -11.90 -6.11
C VAL A 118 5.48 -13.23 -6.73
N THR A 119 5.82 -13.23 -8.03
CA THR A 119 6.32 -14.43 -8.71
C THR A 119 7.62 -14.93 -8.09
N LEU A 120 8.58 -14.03 -7.84
CA LEU A 120 9.85 -14.37 -7.20
C LEU A 120 9.66 -14.80 -5.73
N ALA A 121 8.80 -14.11 -4.99
CA ALA A 121 8.55 -14.43 -3.59
C ALA A 121 7.96 -15.84 -3.40
N VAL A 122 7.06 -16.26 -4.28
CA VAL A 122 6.50 -17.62 -4.25
C VAL A 122 7.50 -18.66 -4.80
N HIS A 123 8.33 -18.28 -5.78
CA HIS A 123 9.31 -19.19 -6.36
C HIS A 123 10.46 -19.53 -5.39
N PHE A 124 10.96 -18.54 -4.66
CA PHE A 124 12.12 -18.67 -3.78
C PHE A 124 11.78 -18.78 -2.29
N ARG A 125 10.50 -18.99 -1.94
CA ARG A 125 10.05 -19.15 -0.56
C ARG A 125 10.60 -20.43 0.08
N GLU A 126 10.62 -20.40 1.41
CA GLU A 126 11.07 -21.53 2.25
C GLU A 126 9.97 -21.97 3.23
N ARG A 127 10.16 -23.09 3.87
CA ARG A 127 9.40 -23.48 5.07
C ARG A 127 10.13 -23.00 6.30
N SER A 128 9.41 -22.30 7.18
CA SER A 128 9.93 -21.91 8.49
C SER A 128 10.06 -23.14 9.41
N LYS A 129 10.69 -22.94 10.56
CA LYS A 129 10.77 -24.00 11.59
C LYS A 129 9.40 -24.44 12.13
N THR A 130 8.38 -23.60 11.99
CA THR A 130 6.99 -23.90 12.37
C THR A 130 6.19 -24.55 11.23
N GLY A 131 6.80 -24.79 10.07
CA GLY A 131 6.16 -25.38 8.90
C GLY A 131 5.40 -24.40 8.02
N GLU A 132 5.34 -23.11 8.38
CA GLU A 132 4.70 -22.05 7.58
C GLU A 132 5.54 -21.67 6.37
N TRP A 133 4.89 -21.22 5.28
CA TRP A 133 5.59 -20.62 4.17
C TRP A 133 6.08 -19.21 4.52
N VAL A 134 7.36 -18.95 4.25
CA VAL A 134 8.01 -17.66 4.42
C VAL A 134 8.72 -17.26 3.14
N GLY A 135 8.58 -16.02 2.74
CA GLY A 135 9.13 -15.51 1.48
C GLY A 135 9.11 -13.98 1.45
N GLY A 136 9.38 -13.42 0.28
CA GLY A 136 9.52 -11.99 0.07
C GLY A 136 10.93 -11.62 -0.38
N PRO A 137 11.25 -10.32 -0.47
CA PRO A 137 12.54 -9.84 -0.99
C PRO A 137 13.76 -10.48 -0.31
N MET A 138 13.76 -10.58 1.02
CA MET A 138 14.85 -11.17 1.75
C MET A 138 15.13 -12.63 1.35
N TYR A 139 14.07 -13.38 1.01
CA TYR A 139 14.23 -14.78 0.60
C TYR A 139 14.63 -14.94 -0.86
N TYR A 140 14.08 -14.15 -1.79
CA TYR A 140 14.53 -14.27 -3.17
C TYR A 140 15.92 -13.62 -3.41
N ILE A 141 16.35 -12.66 -2.57
CA ILE A 141 17.74 -12.21 -2.55
C ILE A 141 18.63 -13.35 -2.04
N LYS A 142 18.29 -13.95 -0.90
CA LYS A 142 19.06 -15.04 -0.29
C LYS A 142 19.20 -16.25 -1.22
N ASN A 143 18.08 -16.71 -1.81
CA ASN A 143 18.02 -17.97 -2.56
C ASN A 143 18.25 -17.79 -4.07
N GLY A 144 17.96 -16.60 -4.61
CA GLY A 144 18.08 -16.32 -6.03
C GLY A 144 19.41 -15.72 -6.46
N LEU A 145 20.02 -14.87 -5.61
CA LEU A 145 21.27 -14.18 -5.94
C LEU A 145 22.52 -14.81 -5.33
N GLY A 146 22.35 -15.71 -4.35
CA GLY A 146 23.45 -16.41 -3.71
C GLY A 146 24.13 -15.65 -2.56
N ARG A 147 25.23 -16.24 -2.04
CA ARG A 147 25.83 -15.83 -0.75
C ARG A 147 26.38 -14.40 -0.74
N HIS A 148 26.94 -13.93 -1.84
CA HIS A 148 27.54 -12.59 -1.92
C HIS A 148 26.52 -11.46 -1.77
N TRP A 149 25.26 -11.71 -2.08
CA TRP A 149 24.19 -10.72 -2.01
C TRP A 149 23.35 -10.76 -0.73
N GLN A 150 23.70 -11.65 0.22
CA GLN A 150 22.92 -11.80 1.46
C GLN A 150 22.89 -10.54 2.31
N PHE A 151 23.89 -9.67 2.21
CA PHE A 151 23.87 -8.37 2.91
C PHE A 151 22.68 -7.51 2.50
N LEU A 152 22.26 -7.57 1.22
CA LEU A 152 21.04 -6.85 0.77
C LEU A 152 19.78 -7.42 1.41
N ALA A 153 19.70 -8.74 1.63
CA ALA A 153 18.56 -9.36 2.31
C ALA A 153 18.47 -8.92 3.78
N VAL A 154 19.62 -8.78 4.44
CA VAL A 154 19.68 -8.26 5.82
C VAL A 154 19.31 -6.78 5.86
N LEU A 155 19.85 -5.94 4.95
CA LEU A 155 19.50 -4.52 4.86
C LEU A 155 18.01 -4.32 4.59
N TYR A 156 17.44 -5.07 3.65
CA TYR A 156 16.01 -5.04 3.36
C TYR A 156 15.18 -5.32 4.61
N SER A 157 15.52 -6.41 5.32
CA SER A 157 14.78 -6.82 6.52
C SER A 157 14.98 -5.85 7.69
N LEU A 158 16.17 -5.24 7.82
CA LEU A 158 16.44 -4.24 8.85
C LEU A 158 15.62 -2.97 8.61
N PHE A 159 15.66 -2.43 7.40
CA PHE A 159 14.87 -1.24 7.05
C PHE A 159 13.37 -1.51 7.19
N GLY A 160 12.91 -2.70 6.73
CA GLY A 160 11.53 -3.11 6.90
C GLY A 160 11.12 -3.21 8.38
N ALA A 161 11.95 -3.83 9.23
CA ALA A 161 11.66 -3.96 10.66
C ALA A 161 11.59 -2.61 11.40
N LEU A 162 12.29 -1.59 10.92
CA LEU A 162 12.21 -0.22 11.45
C LEU A 162 10.96 0.51 10.93
N THR A 163 10.65 0.34 9.65
CA THR A 163 9.51 0.97 8.99
C THR A 163 8.17 0.55 9.58
N VAL A 164 8.02 -0.71 9.99
CA VAL A 164 6.71 -1.23 10.44
C VAL A 164 6.16 -0.51 11.65
N PHE A 165 7.00 0.00 12.55
CA PHE A 165 6.56 0.72 13.74
C PHE A 165 5.98 2.11 13.44
N GLY A 166 6.56 2.82 12.47
CA GLY A 166 6.07 4.12 12.02
C GLY A 166 4.98 3.99 10.98
N THR A 167 5.37 3.78 9.72
CA THR A 167 4.45 3.76 8.55
C THR A 167 3.38 2.68 8.68
N GLY A 168 3.74 1.50 9.19
CA GLY A 168 2.84 0.36 9.30
C GLY A 168 1.89 0.40 10.52
N ASN A 169 2.19 1.18 11.55
CA ASN A 169 1.42 1.19 12.79
C ASN A 169 1.09 2.61 13.28
N ALA A 170 2.06 3.33 13.86
CA ALA A 170 1.80 4.57 14.58
C ALA A 170 1.11 5.64 13.70
N THR A 171 1.53 5.81 12.45
CA THR A 171 0.88 6.71 11.49
C THR A 171 -0.57 6.32 11.21
N GLN A 172 -0.84 5.02 11.12
CA GLN A 172 -2.19 4.51 10.88
C GLN A 172 -3.10 4.78 12.08
N VAL A 173 -2.61 4.50 13.29
CA VAL A 173 -3.39 4.78 14.52
C VAL A 173 -3.61 6.27 14.71
N ASN A 174 -2.61 7.11 14.42
CA ASN A 174 -2.78 8.56 14.44
C ASN A 174 -3.90 9.03 13.50
N THR A 175 -3.98 8.44 12.30
CA THR A 175 -5.08 8.74 11.37
C THR A 175 -6.44 8.29 11.92
N ILE A 176 -6.50 7.14 12.61
CA ILE A 176 -7.73 6.67 13.28
C ILE A 176 -8.20 7.69 14.32
N VAL A 177 -7.32 8.10 15.23
CA VAL A 177 -7.69 9.06 16.29
C VAL A 177 -8.10 10.40 15.69
N THR A 178 -7.34 10.94 14.73
CA THR A 178 -7.68 12.20 14.06
C THR A 178 -9.06 12.14 13.38
N ALA A 179 -9.38 11.04 12.73
CA ALA A 179 -10.67 10.87 12.06
C ALA A 179 -11.85 10.80 13.07
N ILE A 180 -11.65 10.10 14.18
CA ILE A 180 -12.65 10.00 15.26
C ILE A 180 -12.79 11.34 15.97
N ASP A 181 -11.70 12.02 16.31
CA ASP A 181 -11.71 13.34 16.96
C ASP A 181 -12.45 14.36 16.10
N THR A 182 -12.18 14.37 14.79
CA THR A 182 -12.88 15.24 13.84
C THR A 182 -14.38 14.97 13.85
N ALA A 183 -14.79 13.71 13.84
CA ALA A 183 -16.22 13.36 13.89
C ALA A 183 -16.85 13.75 15.22
N LEU A 184 -16.21 13.48 16.35
CA LEU A 184 -16.75 13.76 17.69
C LEU A 184 -16.83 15.26 17.98
N THR A 185 -15.86 16.04 17.56
CA THR A 185 -15.85 17.50 17.72
C THR A 185 -16.84 18.18 16.80
N GLN A 186 -17.00 17.71 15.56
CA GLN A 186 -17.97 18.25 14.62
C GLN A 186 -19.42 18.14 15.14
N TYR A 187 -19.72 17.08 15.89
CA TYR A 187 -21.04 16.89 16.50
C TYR A 187 -21.14 17.39 17.95
N ASN A 188 -20.11 18.09 18.45
CA ASN A 188 -20.04 18.59 19.84
C ASN A 188 -20.28 17.50 20.90
N VAL A 189 -19.86 16.25 20.62
CA VAL A 189 -20.01 15.12 21.54
C VAL A 189 -19.00 15.23 22.68
N ILE A 190 -17.79 15.74 22.37
CA ILE A 190 -16.70 15.95 23.33
C ILE A 190 -16.13 17.35 23.21
N GLY A 191 -15.72 17.93 24.35
CA GLY A 191 -14.90 19.14 24.38
C GLY A 191 -13.43 18.83 24.06
N THR A 192 -12.70 19.83 23.60
CA THR A 192 -11.26 19.71 23.27
C THR A 192 -10.40 19.19 24.41
N ASP A 193 -10.80 19.46 25.66
CA ASP A 193 -10.09 19.06 26.88
C ASP A 193 -10.10 17.53 27.09
N HIS A 194 -11.07 16.84 26.50
CA HIS A 194 -11.21 15.36 26.64
C HIS A 194 -10.50 14.58 25.51
N ILE A 195 -10.04 15.24 24.46
CA ILE A 195 -9.38 14.60 23.32
C ILE A 195 -8.21 13.70 23.75
N PRO A 196 -7.28 14.11 24.64
CA PRO A 196 -6.17 13.23 25.02
C PRO A 196 -6.64 11.93 25.70
N THR A 197 -7.70 12.00 26.51
CA THR A 197 -8.27 10.83 27.18
C THR A 197 -8.95 9.89 26.17
N VAL A 198 -9.70 10.45 25.23
CA VAL A 198 -10.35 9.67 24.16
C VAL A 198 -9.30 8.98 23.29
N ASN A 199 -8.23 9.68 22.92
CA ASN A 199 -7.15 9.11 22.12
C ASN A 199 -6.43 7.98 22.84
N LEU A 200 -6.20 8.11 24.15
CA LEU A 200 -5.64 7.00 24.95
C LEU A 200 -6.58 5.77 24.92
N VAL A 201 -7.87 5.96 25.09
CA VAL A 201 -8.86 4.85 25.05
C VAL A 201 -8.86 4.20 23.67
N ILE A 202 -8.88 4.99 22.59
CA ILE A 202 -8.81 4.48 21.21
C ILE A 202 -7.51 3.71 21.00
N GLY A 203 -6.37 4.25 21.46
CA GLY A 203 -5.05 3.59 21.35
C GLY A 203 -5.02 2.23 22.04
N ILE A 204 -5.59 2.13 23.24
CA ILE A 204 -5.71 0.87 24.01
C ILE A 204 -6.62 -0.12 23.25
N LEU A 205 -7.78 0.32 22.76
CA LEU A 205 -8.68 -0.53 21.97
C LEU A 205 -8.01 -1.03 20.69
N CYS A 206 -7.33 -0.15 19.96
CA CYS A 206 -6.56 -0.54 18.79
C CYS A 206 -5.46 -1.56 19.13
N ALA A 207 -4.69 -1.34 20.21
CA ALA A 207 -3.66 -2.27 20.64
C ALA A 207 -4.22 -3.66 20.97
N MET A 208 -5.35 -3.71 21.66
CA MET A 208 -6.03 -4.98 21.99
C MET A 208 -6.53 -5.70 20.74
N LEU A 209 -7.17 -4.99 19.81
CA LEU A 209 -7.67 -5.57 18.56
C LEU A 209 -6.52 -6.07 17.67
N VAL A 210 -5.46 -5.28 17.55
CA VAL A 210 -4.25 -5.66 16.80
C VAL A 210 -3.60 -6.90 17.40
N ALA A 211 -3.40 -6.93 18.73
CA ALA A 211 -2.85 -8.09 19.42
C ALA A 211 -3.73 -9.34 19.23
N MET A 212 -5.05 -9.20 19.35
CA MET A 212 -6.01 -10.29 19.16
C MET A 212 -5.89 -10.92 17.78
N VAL A 213 -5.71 -10.11 16.73
CA VAL A 213 -5.60 -10.61 15.34
C VAL A 213 -4.21 -11.20 15.11
N LEU A 214 -3.15 -10.45 15.41
CA LEU A 214 -1.77 -10.83 15.05
C LEU A 214 -1.27 -12.04 15.84
N LEU A 215 -1.54 -12.10 17.15
CA LEU A 215 -1.15 -13.25 17.99
C LEU A 215 -1.91 -14.53 17.63
N GLY A 216 -3.02 -14.42 16.91
CA GLY A 216 -3.74 -15.56 16.34
C GLY A 216 -3.07 -16.19 15.10
N GLY A 217 -1.94 -15.63 14.65
CA GLY A 217 -1.11 -16.16 13.56
C GLY A 217 -1.71 -15.96 12.17
N ILE A 218 -1.01 -16.52 11.16
CA ILE A 218 -1.29 -16.30 9.73
C ILE A 218 -2.74 -16.60 9.35
N LYS A 219 -3.32 -17.69 9.86
CA LYS A 219 -4.70 -18.09 9.55
C LYS A 219 -5.71 -17.02 9.98
N ARG A 220 -5.52 -16.45 11.17
CA ARG A 220 -6.41 -15.38 11.68
C ARG A 220 -6.23 -14.10 10.90
N ILE A 221 -4.99 -13.70 10.61
CA ILE A 221 -4.67 -12.54 9.77
C ILE A 221 -5.37 -12.68 8.42
N GLY A 222 -5.20 -13.82 7.74
CA GLY A 222 -5.85 -14.08 6.45
C GLY A 222 -7.38 -14.04 6.51
N SER A 223 -7.98 -14.65 7.55
CA SER A 223 -9.44 -14.68 7.72
C SER A 223 -10.04 -13.29 8.02
N VAL A 224 -9.33 -12.45 8.78
CA VAL A 224 -9.77 -11.07 9.04
C VAL A 224 -9.63 -10.23 7.79
N SER A 225 -8.47 -10.29 7.11
CA SER A 225 -8.22 -9.53 5.88
C SER A 225 -9.20 -9.89 4.75
N GLU A 226 -9.54 -11.18 4.59
CA GLU A 226 -10.48 -11.67 3.58
C GLU A 226 -11.89 -11.09 3.73
N LYS A 227 -12.30 -10.74 4.94
CA LYS A 227 -13.61 -10.14 5.23
C LYS A 227 -13.53 -8.61 5.21
N LEU A 228 -12.53 -8.07 5.88
CA LEU A 228 -12.40 -6.62 6.08
C LEU A 228 -12.11 -5.88 4.76
N VAL A 229 -11.16 -6.38 3.96
CA VAL A 229 -10.71 -5.67 2.76
C VAL A 229 -11.80 -5.57 1.68
N PRO A 230 -12.52 -6.63 1.30
CA PRO A 230 -13.62 -6.47 0.34
C PRO A 230 -14.75 -5.60 0.88
N PHE A 231 -15.07 -5.68 2.18
CA PHE A 231 -16.09 -4.86 2.82
C PHE A 231 -15.73 -3.37 2.76
N MET A 232 -14.52 -3.00 3.22
CA MET A 232 -14.10 -1.60 3.23
C MET A 232 -13.97 -1.02 1.83
N ALA A 233 -13.42 -1.80 0.88
CA ALA A 233 -13.28 -1.38 -0.51
C ALA A 233 -14.65 -1.17 -1.17
N LEU A 234 -15.60 -2.11 -0.99
CA LEU A 234 -16.94 -1.99 -1.53
C LEU A 234 -17.66 -0.76 -0.98
N LEU A 235 -17.63 -0.57 0.34
CA LEU A 235 -18.26 0.56 1.02
C LEU A 235 -17.71 1.90 0.48
N TYR A 236 -16.37 2.00 0.40
CA TYR A 236 -15.69 3.19 -0.10
C TYR A 236 -16.02 3.45 -1.58
N VAL A 237 -16.00 2.41 -2.41
CA VAL A 237 -16.30 2.51 -3.85
C VAL A 237 -17.75 2.95 -4.06
N LEU A 238 -18.71 2.37 -3.34
CA LEU A 238 -20.12 2.75 -3.50
C LEU A 238 -20.37 4.22 -3.16
N LEU A 239 -19.81 4.70 -2.04
CA LEU A 239 -20.01 6.08 -1.62
C LEU A 239 -19.21 7.08 -2.46
N GLY A 240 -18.01 6.71 -2.87
CA GLY A 240 -17.23 7.55 -3.79
C GLY A 240 -17.89 7.65 -5.17
N LEU A 241 -18.41 6.55 -5.71
CA LEU A 241 -19.19 6.59 -6.96
C LEU A 241 -20.45 7.44 -6.81
N GLY A 242 -21.10 7.41 -5.66
CA GLY A 242 -22.24 8.30 -5.39
C GLY A 242 -21.86 9.77 -5.47
N VAL A 243 -20.68 10.19 -4.95
CA VAL A 243 -20.19 11.58 -5.13
C VAL A 243 -20.04 11.91 -6.62
N VAL A 244 -19.44 11.01 -7.39
CA VAL A 244 -19.22 11.20 -8.83
C VAL A 244 -20.57 11.30 -9.58
N VAL A 245 -21.53 10.42 -9.28
CA VAL A 245 -22.84 10.40 -9.93
C VAL A 245 -23.64 11.67 -9.60
N LEU A 246 -23.64 12.11 -8.34
CA LEU A 246 -24.32 13.33 -7.92
C LEU A 246 -23.69 14.61 -8.50
N ASN A 247 -22.41 14.55 -8.88
CA ASN A 247 -21.69 15.66 -9.49
C ASN A 247 -21.24 15.33 -10.94
N ILE A 248 -22.01 14.51 -11.66
CA ILE A 248 -21.65 13.99 -12.99
C ILE A 248 -21.36 15.06 -14.03
N THR A 249 -21.99 16.22 -13.91
CA THR A 249 -21.81 17.38 -14.80
C THR A 249 -20.39 17.94 -14.73
N ARG A 250 -19.70 17.78 -13.59
CA ARG A 250 -18.31 18.25 -13.41
C ARG A 250 -17.28 17.25 -13.89
N LEU A 251 -17.67 15.97 -14.08
CA LEU A 251 -16.74 14.89 -14.43
C LEU A 251 -15.92 15.16 -15.69
N PRO A 252 -16.47 15.68 -16.81
CA PRO A 252 -15.68 15.99 -18.02
C PRO A 252 -14.59 17.04 -17.76
N GLU A 253 -14.90 18.11 -17.02
CA GLU A 253 -13.94 19.15 -16.64
C GLU A 253 -12.85 18.58 -15.72
N VAL A 254 -13.22 17.76 -14.76
CA VAL A 254 -12.29 17.09 -13.83
C VAL A 254 -11.34 16.17 -14.59
N LEU A 255 -11.85 15.35 -15.51
CA LEU A 255 -10.99 14.48 -16.33
C LEU A 255 -10.05 15.31 -17.23
N ALA A 256 -10.53 16.41 -17.81
CA ALA A 256 -9.69 17.34 -18.54
C ALA A 256 -8.61 17.95 -17.65
N SER A 257 -8.96 18.36 -16.40
CA SER A 257 -7.98 18.90 -15.44
C SER A 257 -6.90 17.91 -15.06
N ILE A 258 -7.24 16.61 -14.95
CA ILE A 258 -6.27 15.55 -14.69
C ILE A 258 -5.31 15.38 -15.88
N VAL A 259 -5.83 15.27 -17.09
CA VAL A 259 -5.00 14.99 -18.28
C VAL A 259 -4.19 16.22 -18.69
N VAL A 260 -4.84 17.37 -18.86
CA VAL A 260 -4.16 18.61 -19.25
C VAL A 260 -3.28 19.13 -18.12
N GLY A 261 -3.75 19.07 -16.87
CA GLY A 261 -2.99 19.47 -15.69
C GLY A 261 -1.74 18.63 -15.46
N ALA A 262 -1.68 17.40 -15.98
CA ALA A 262 -0.47 16.60 -15.93
C ALA A 262 0.70 17.23 -16.69
N PHE A 263 0.42 17.98 -17.74
CA PHE A 263 1.42 18.63 -18.61
C PHE A 263 1.45 20.16 -18.43
N ASN A 264 0.37 20.75 -17.94
CA ASN A 264 0.27 22.18 -17.63
C ASN A 264 -0.44 22.42 -16.31
N PRO A 265 0.21 22.16 -15.16
CA PRO A 265 -0.42 22.28 -13.85
C PRO A 265 -0.84 23.73 -13.54
N LYS A 266 -0.15 24.74 -14.06
CA LYS A 266 -0.47 26.17 -13.87
C LYS A 266 -1.91 26.50 -14.27
N ALA A 267 -2.42 25.87 -15.32
CA ALA A 267 -3.74 26.15 -15.87
C ALA A 267 -4.88 25.84 -14.87
N PHE A 268 -4.66 24.91 -13.94
CA PHE A 268 -5.69 24.44 -13.00
C PHE A 268 -5.40 24.77 -11.53
N THR A 269 -4.26 25.38 -11.22
CA THR A 269 -3.82 25.66 -9.85
C THR A 269 -3.65 27.15 -9.58
N GLY A 270 -4.13 28.01 -10.50
CA GLY A 270 -3.97 29.45 -10.36
C GLY A 270 -2.49 29.88 -10.31
N GLY A 271 -1.58 29.06 -10.86
CA GLY A 271 -0.14 29.32 -10.84
C GLY A 271 0.60 28.84 -9.57
N ALA A 272 -0.11 28.33 -8.55
CA ALA A 272 0.49 27.83 -7.32
C ALA A 272 1.47 26.68 -7.58
N ILE A 273 1.18 25.84 -8.59
CA ILE A 273 2.07 24.75 -9.01
C ILE A 273 2.68 25.11 -10.35
N GLY A 274 3.94 25.55 -10.31
CA GLY A 274 4.64 26.11 -11.45
C GLY A 274 5.29 25.10 -12.40
N SER A 275 5.40 23.82 -12.02
CA SER A 275 6.23 22.85 -12.72
C SER A 275 5.53 21.52 -12.94
N LEU A 276 5.51 21.06 -14.19
CA LEU A 276 5.17 19.69 -14.60
C LEU A 276 5.92 18.66 -13.75
N PHE A 277 7.17 18.94 -13.43
CA PHE A 277 8.02 18.03 -12.69
C PHE A 277 7.50 17.78 -11.26
N ILE A 278 6.98 18.81 -10.58
CA ILE A 278 6.36 18.68 -9.26
C ILE A 278 5.12 17.79 -9.34
N SER A 279 4.26 18.00 -10.33
CA SER A 279 3.07 17.18 -10.56
C SER A 279 3.44 15.71 -10.79
N MET A 280 4.42 15.46 -11.66
CA MET A 280 4.92 14.11 -11.94
C MET A 280 5.55 13.46 -10.70
N GLN A 281 6.44 14.15 -10.00
CA GLN A 281 7.11 13.64 -8.81
C GLN A 281 6.09 13.27 -7.71
N ARG A 282 5.13 14.15 -7.44
CA ARG A 282 4.11 13.89 -6.41
C ARG A 282 3.16 12.76 -6.80
N GLY A 283 2.74 12.72 -8.07
CA GLY A 283 1.88 11.64 -8.55
C GLY A 283 2.57 10.29 -8.50
N VAL A 284 3.78 10.16 -9.04
CA VAL A 284 4.55 8.92 -9.04
C VAL A 284 4.88 8.46 -7.62
N SER A 285 5.43 9.35 -6.79
CA SER A 285 5.80 9.02 -5.41
C SER A 285 4.61 8.52 -4.59
N ARG A 286 3.46 9.21 -4.66
CA ARG A 286 2.26 8.81 -3.91
C ARG A 286 1.58 7.58 -4.49
N GLY A 287 1.66 7.36 -5.81
CA GLY A 287 1.21 6.12 -6.43
C GLY A 287 2.00 4.91 -5.93
N ILE A 288 3.34 5.02 -5.91
CA ILE A 288 4.23 3.96 -5.41
C ILE A 288 4.02 3.73 -3.91
N PHE A 289 3.90 4.79 -3.14
CA PHE A 289 3.65 4.70 -1.70
C PHE A 289 2.35 3.95 -1.40
N SER A 290 1.30 4.17 -2.20
CA SER A 290 0.00 3.51 -2.04
C SER A 290 0.08 2.02 -2.40
N ASN A 291 0.53 1.69 -3.63
CA ASN A 291 0.48 0.30 -4.11
C ASN A 291 1.69 -0.55 -3.72
N GLU A 292 2.69 0.02 -3.08
CA GLU A 292 3.91 -0.64 -2.61
C GLU A 292 4.70 -1.40 -3.71
N ALA A 293 4.46 -1.10 -5.01
CA ALA A 293 5.20 -1.72 -6.10
C ALA A 293 6.63 -1.17 -6.19
N GLY A 294 7.61 -2.03 -6.08
CA GLY A 294 9.03 -1.68 -5.95
C GLY A 294 9.53 -1.69 -4.52
N LEU A 295 8.63 -1.72 -3.51
CA LEU A 295 8.99 -1.92 -2.10
C LEU A 295 9.12 -3.41 -1.74
N GLY A 296 8.38 -4.29 -2.43
CA GLY A 296 8.43 -5.73 -2.23
C GLY A 296 7.59 -6.26 -1.07
N THR A 297 7.03 -5.40 -0.23
CA THR A 297 6.31 -5.74 1.02
C THR A 297 5.12 -6.65 0.79
N GLY A 298 4.21 -6.31 -0.13
CA GLY A 298 3.03 -7.13 -0.43
C GLY A 298 3.38 -8.57 -0.86
N SER A 299 4.56 -8.78 -1.48
CA SER A 299 5.02 -10.09 -1.90
C SER A 299 5.24 -11.06 -0.72
N ILE A 300 5.46 -10.53 0.49
CA ILE A 300 5.60 -11.30 1.73
C ILE A 300 4.29 -12.04 2.08
N ALA A 301 3.14 -11.35 1.98
CA ALA A 301 1.85 -11.97 2.20
C ALA A 301 1.54 -13.02 1.13
N HIS A 302 1.84 -12.72 -0.14
CA HIS A 302 1.66 -13.66 -1.25
C HIS A 302 2.51 -14.92 -1.13
N ALA A 303 3.69 -14.84 -0.53
CA ALA A 303 4.54 -16.00 -0.29
C ALA A 303 3.89 -17.01 0.67
N CYS A 304 3.01 -16.55 1.57
CA CYS A 304 2.28 -17.41 2.50
C CYS A 304 1.12 -18.18 1.85
N ALA A 305 0.83 -17.94 0.57
CA ALA A 305 -0.30 -18.57 -0.13
C ALA A 305 -0.09 -20.06 -0.38
N ASP A 306 -1.15 -20.86 -0.20
CA ASP A 306 -1.16 -22.26 -0.61
C ASP A 306 -1.26 -22.39 -2.14
N THR A 307 -0.11 -22.32 -2.79
CA THR A 307 0.01 -22.44 -4.24
C THR A 307 1.32 -23.08 -4.65
N LYS A 308 1.28 -23.89 -5.70
CA LYS A 308 2.48 -24.48 -6.35
C LYS A 308 2.88 -23.74 -7.63
N LYS A 309 2.17 -22.65 -8.00
CA LYS A 309 2.35 -21.96 -9.28
C LYS A 309 2.70 -20.48 -9.04
N PRO A 310 4.00 -20.12 -9.05
CA PRO A 310 4.46 -18.75 -8.77
C PRO A 310 3.79 -17.71 -9.67
N VAL A 311 3.78 -17.93 -10.99
CA VAL A 311 3.20 -16.99 -11.96
C VAL A 311 1.70 -16.83 -11.76
N LYS A 312 0.98 -17.90 -11.37
CA LYS A 312 -0.45 -17.81 -11.07
C LYS A 312 -0.75 -16.96 -9.84
N GLN A 313 0.17 -16.94 -8.86
CA GLN A 313 0.09 -16.00 -7.73
C GLN A 313 0.55 -14.62 -8.16
N GLY A 314 1.55 -14.52 -9.03
CA GLY A 314 2.04 -13.25 -9.56
C GLY A 314 0.97 -12.39 -10.23
N VAL A 315 0.05 -13.01 -10.97
CA VAL A 315 -1.04 -12.25 -11.62
C VAL A 315 -1.99 -11.57 -10.62
N PHE A 316 -2.04 -12.03 -9.38
CA PHE A 316 -2.79 -11.32 -8.32
C PHE A 316 -2.13 -9.98 -7.95
N GLY A 317 -0.80 -9.84 -8.10
CA GLY A 317 -0.13 -8.56 -7.93
C GLY A 317 -0.56 -7.51 -8.96
N ILE A 318 -0.94 -7.93 -10.18
CA ILE A 318 -1.55 -7.03 -11.17
C ILE A 318 -2.90 -6.52 -10.68
N PHE A 319 -3.73 -7.42 -10.16
CA PHE A 319 -5.04 -7.07 -9.60
C PHE A 319 -4.90 -6.14 -8.37
N GLU A 320 -3.95 -6.42 -7.50
CA GLU A 320 -3.67 -5.63 -6.29
C GLU A 320 -3.40 -4.17 -6.63
N VAL A 321 -2.42 -3.90 -7.52
CA VAL A 321 -2.08 -2.52 -7.94
C VAL A 321 -3.23 -1.85 -8.69
N PHE A 322 -3.98 -2.62 -9.51
CA PHE A 322 -5.14 -2.09 -10.21
C PHE A 322 -6.22 -1.63 -9.23
N VAL A 323 -6.59 -2.45 -8.26
CA VAL A 323 -7.62 -2.09 -7.27
C VAL A 323 -7.14 -0.94 -6.39
N ASP A 324 -5.91 -1.00 -5.90
CA ASP A 324 -5.34 0.02 -5.04
C ASP A 324 -5.31 1.39 -5.71
N THR A 325 -4.64 1.50 -6.84
CA THR A 325 -4.32 2.81 -7.42
C THR A 325 -5.31 3.21 -8.52
N ILE A 326 -5.61 2.31 -9.48
CA ILE A 326 -6.51 2.68 -10.58
C ILE A 326 -7.97 2.81 -10.10
N VAL A 327 -8.40 1.99 -9.13
CA VAL A 327 -9.78 2.08 -8.62
C VAL A 327 -9.85 3.03 -7.43
N ILE A 328 -9.20 2.71 -6.31
CA ILE A 328 -9.41 3.43 -5.04
C ILE A 328 -8.79 4.82 -5.06
N CYS A 329 -7.52 4.98 -5.48
CA CYS A 329 -6.91 6.31 -5.52
C CYS A 329 -7.57 7.23 -6.55
N THR A 330 -7.98 6.69 -7.72
CA THR A 330 -8.73 7.48 -8.71
C THR A 330 -10.06 7.94 -8.14
N LEU A 331 -10.77 7.05 -7.44
CA LEU A 331 -12.05 7.42 -6.84
C LEU A 331 -11.88 8.50 -5.78
N THR A 332 -10.85 8.41 -4.93
CA THR A 332 -10.52 9.48 -3.97
C THR A 332 -10.27 10.81 -4.68
N ALA A 333 -9.50 10.79 -5.77
CA ALA A 333 -9.25 11.99 -6.56
C ALA A 333 -10.54 12.57 -7.14
N LEU A 334 -11.41 11.72 -7.66
CA LEU A 334 -12.71 12.16 -8.19
C LEU A 334 -13.63 12.69 -7.08
N VAL A 335 -13.63 12.10 -5.88
CA VAL A 335 -14.36 12.63 -4.73
C VAL A 335 -13.91 14.04 -4.40
N ILE A 336 -12.61 14.30 -4.34
CA ILE A 336 -12.06 15.62 -4.07
C ILE A 336 -12.42 16.62 -5.19
N LEU A 337 -12.16 16.26 -6.43
CA LEU A 337 -12.26 17.19 -7.56
C LEU A 337 -13.70 17.41 -8.05
N CYS A 338 -14.55 16.37 -8.06
CA CYS A 338 -15.93 16.50 -8.50
C CYS A 338 -16.83 17.16 -7.45
N SER A 339 -16.59 16.99 -6.14
CA SER A 339 -17.40 17.58 -5.08
C SER A 339 -17.39 19.12 -5.09
N GLY A 340 -16.33 19.72 -5.65
CA GLY A 340 -16.14 21.18 -5.64
C GLY A 340 -15.61 21.72 -4.33
N THR A 341 -15.10 20.84 -3.46
CA THR A 341 -14.38 21.29 -2.26
C THR A 341 -13.17 22.15 -2.65
N ALA A 342 -12.91 23.19 -1.87
CA ALA A 342 -11.78 24.07 -2.13
C ALA A 342 -10.47 23.34 -1.85
N VAL A 343 -9.54 23.38 -2.81
CA VAL A 343 -8.20 22.83 -2.69
C VAL A 343 -7.20 23.98 -2.56
N ASN A 344 -6.52 24.06 -1.41
CA ASN A 344 -5.46 25.03 -1.19
C ASN A 344 -4.16 24.51 -1.84
N TYR A 345 -3.99 24.80 -3.14
CA TYR A 345 -2.81 24.34 -3.88
C TYR A 345 -1.51 24.96 -3.33
N GLY A 346 -0.47 24.14 -3.27
CA GLY A 346 0.84 24.53 -2.71
C GLY A 346 0.99 24.27 -1.22
N THR A 347 -0.09 23.92 -0.51
CA THR A 347 -0.06 23.57 0.92
C THR A 347 -0.31 22.08 1.13
N MET A 348 0.28 21.50 2.17
CA MET A 348 0.03 20.08 2.50
C MET A 348 -1.43 19.89 2.88
N ALA A 349 -2.03 18.83 2.35
CA ALA A 349 -3.35 18.35 2.73
C ALA A 349 -3.29 16.87 3.12
N GLY A 350 -4.16 16.50 4.03
CA GLY A 350 -4.30 15.14 4.54
C GLY A 350 -5.67 14.54 4.21
N ALA A 351 -6.12 13.63 5.08
CA ALA A 351 -7.42 12.98 4.94
C ALA A 351 -8.61 13.97 5.06
N ASP A 352 -8.42 15.09 5.73
CA ASP A 352 -9.35 16.20 5.90
C ASP A 352 -9.89 16.72 4.56
N LEU A 353 -9.05 16.83 3.54
CA LEU A 353 -9.47 17.24 2.20
C LEU A 353 -10.42 16.22 1.55
N THR A 354 -10.15 14.92 1.73
CA THR A 354 -11.04 13.87 1.23
C THR A 354 -12.37 13.85 2.00
N ILE A 355 -12.31 14.01 3.33
CA ILE A 355 -13.51 14.14 4.18
C ILE A 355 -14.35 15.32 3.73
N SER A 356 -13.71 16.48 3.47
CA SER A 356 -14.40 17.67 2.93
C SER A 356 -15.08 17.38 1.61
N GLY A 357 -14.47 16.60 0.72
CA GLY A 357 -15.10 16.16 -0.55
C GLY A 357 -16.40 15.37 -0.32
N PHE A 358 -16.40 14.44 0.63
CA PHE A 358 -17.59 13.69 0.99
C PHE A 358 -18.64 14.58 1.68
N THR A 359 -18.25 15.42 2.64
CA THR A 359 -19.18 16.27 3.40
C THR A 359 -19.80 17.38 2.53
N THR A 360 -19.07 17.91 1.56
CA THR A 360 -19.60 18.87 0.59
C THR A 360 -20.73 18.26 -0.24
N THR A 361 -20.65 16.97 -0.59
CA THR A 361 -21.69 16.30 -1.39
C THR A 361 -22.84 15.76 -0.56
N TYR A 362 -22.54 15.09 0.56
CA TYR A 362 -23.54 14.36 1.34
C TYR A 362 -23.99 15.07 2.62
N GLY A 363 -23.35 16.18 2.97
CA GLY A 363 -23.58 16.86 4.25
C GLY A 363 -22.76 16.30 5.39
N SER A 364 -22.96 16.83 6.59
CA SER A 364 -22.13 16.59 7.77
C SER A 364 -22.06 15.12 8.21
N TRP A 365 -23.10 14.32 7.98
CA TRP A 365 -23.11 12.89 8.35
C TRP A 365 -22.00 12.07 7.67
N ALA A 366 -21.52 12.55 6.51
CA ALA A 366 -20.44 11.88 5.79
C ALA A 366 -19.11 11.88 6.56
N SER A 367 -18.93 12.75 7.56
CA SER A 367 -17.77 12.71 8.44
C SER A 367 -17.71 11.44 9.27
N ILE A 368 -18.86 10.96 9.77
CA ILE A 368 -18.96 9.68 10.51
C ILE A 368 -18.59 8.52 9.60
N PHE A 369 -19.16 8.50 8.40
CA PHE A 369 -18.83 7.48 7.40
C PHE A 369 -17.32 7.50 7.07
N SER A 370 -16.76 8.68 6.83
CA SER A 370 -15.34 8.84 6.51
C SER A 370 -14.44 8.37 7.66
N ALA A 371 -14.83 8.64 8.90
CA ALA A 371 -14.13 8.13 10.08
C ALA A 371 -14.16 6.60 10.13
N VAL A 372 -15.32 5.97 9.90
CA VAL A 372 -15.45 4.51 9.86
C VAL A 372 -14.60 3.92 8.73
N ALA A 373 -14.63 4.51 7.54
CA ALA A 373 -13.82 4.08 6.41
C ALA A 373 -12.32 4.17 6.75
N LEU A 374 -11.85 5.31 7.24
CA LEU A 374 -10.46 5.51 7.65
C LEU A 374 -10.02 4.53 8.75
N CYS A 375 -10.89 4.25 9.74
CA CYS A 375 -10.61 3.23 10.76
C CYS A 375 -10.42 1.84 10.13
N CYS A 376 -11.28 1.44 9.19
CA CYS A 376 -11.16 0.15 8.51
C CYS A 376 -9.86 0.07 7.67
N PHE A 377 -9.56 1.12 6.90
CA PHE A 377 -8.36 1.19 6.06
C PHE A 377 -7.08 1.17 6.91
N ALA A 378 -7.00 2.02 7.93
CA ALA A 378 -5.84 2.09 8.80
C ALA A 378 -5.65 0.78 9.60
N PHE A 379 -6.72 0.23 10.16
CA PHE A 379 -6.66 -1.04 10.91
C PHE A 379 -6.22 -2.21 10.03
N SER A 380 -6.72 -2.29 8.79
CA SER A 380 -6.26 -3.33 7.86
C SER A 380 -4.76 -3.20 7.56
N THR A 381 -4.27 -1.98 7.39
CA THR A 381 -2.85 -1.71 7.15
C THR A 381 -1.99 -2.13 8.34
N ILE A 382 -2.40 -1.84 9.58
CA ILE A 382 -1.70 -2.27 10.78
C ILE A 382 -1.57 -3.80 10.82
N ILE A 383 -2.62 -4.53 10.47
CA ILE A 383 -2.59 -6.00 10.42
C ILE A 383 -1.66 -6.52 9.33
N GLY A 384 -1.73 -5.96 8.12
CA GLY A 384 -0.86 -6.34 7.00
C GLY A 384 0.62 -6.12 7.31
N TRP A 385 0.96 -4.94 7.82
CA TRP A 385 2.33 -4.59 8.20
C TRP A 385 2.83 -5.36 9.42
N GLY A 386 1.94 -5.74 10.35
CA GLY A 386 2.26 -6.64 11.45
C GLY A 386 2.74 -8.01 10.96
N LEU A 387 2.12 -8.55 9.89
CA LEU A 387 2.61 -9.76 9.23
C LEU A 387 3.99 -9.51 8.61
N TYR A 388 4.19 -8.43 7.86
CA TYR A 388 5.48 -8.13 7.22
C TYR A 388 6.59 -8.01 8.26
N GLY A 389 6.35 -7.26 9.34
CA GLY A 389 7.28 -7.10 10.46
C GLY A 389 7.66 -8.44 11.11
N SER A 390 6.68 -9.31 11.31
CA SER A 390 6.94 -10.65 11.85
C SER A 390 7.91 -11.45 10.99
N ARG A 391 7.83 -11.31 9.65
CA ARG A 391 8.72 -12.00 8.71
C ARG A 391 10.10 -11.35 8.63
N PHE A 392 10.21 -10.03 8.75
CA PHE A 392 11.50 -9.35 8.87
C PHE A 392 12.27 -9.80 10.11
N VAL A 393 11.59 -9.82 11.26
CA VAL A 393 12.18 -10.23 12.54
C VAL A 393 12.57 -11.72 12.51
N GLU A 394 11.70 -12.59 11.97
CA GLU A 394 12.01 -14.02 11.82
C GLU A 394 13.26 -14.26 10.95
N PHE A 395 13.41 -13.50 9.86
CA PHE A 395 14.57 -13.57 8.98
C PHE A 395 15.86 -13.08 9.68
N LEU A 396 15.81 -11.91 10.34
CA LEU A 396 16.96 -11.30 11.02
C LEU A 396 17.48 -12.18 12.16
N PHE A 397 16.59 -12.65 13.02
CA PHE A 397 16.95 -13.45 14.19
C PHE A 397 17.07 -14.96 13.90
N ARG A 398 16.71 -15.38 12.68
CA ARG A 398 16.72 -16.79 12.23
C ARG A 398 15.92 -17.73 13.16
N THR A 399 14.94 -17.19 13.85
CA THR A 399 14.08 -17.93 14.79
C THR A 399 12.67 -17.39 14.86
N SER A 400 11.68 -18.28 14.85
CA SER A 400 10.28 -17.92 15.03
C SER A 400 9.94 -17.52 16.48
N LYS A 401 10.84 -17.79 17.44
CA LYS A 401 10.64 -17.38 18.84
C LYS A 401 10.61 -15.86 19.02
N ALA A 402 11.31 -15.11 18.16
CA ALA A 402 11.34 -13.65 18.20
C ALA A 402 10.03 -13.00 17.69
N VAL A 403 9.18 -13.74 16.99
CA VAL A 403 7.94 -13.20 16.40
C VAL A 403 6.94 -12.77 17.46
N ARG A 404 6.69 -13.61 18.49
CA ARG A 404 5.70 -13.25 19.53
C ARG A 404 6.07 -12.01 20.33
N PRO A 405 7.30 -11.88 20.88
CA PRO A 405 7.72 -10.64 21.54
C PRO A 405 7.60 -9.40 20.64
N PHE A 406 8.00 -9.53 19.37
CA PHE A 406 7.84 -8.45 18.40
C PHE A 406 6.37 -8.05 18.24
N LEU A 407 5.44 -8.99 18.05
CA LEU A 407 4.02 -8.69 17.86
C LEU A 407 3.39 -8.03 19.10
N VAL A 408 3.84 -8.39 20.30
CA VAL A 408 3.42 -7.72 21.54
C VAL A 408 3.89 -6.27 21.53
N ILE A 409 5.20 -6.03 21.30
CA ILE A 409 5.76 -4.67 21.23
C ILE A 409 5.05 -3.87 20.13
N TYR A 410 4.88 -4.46 18.95
CA TYR A 410 4.19 -3.83 17.82
C TYR A 410 2.77 -3.39 18.18
N SER A 411 2.02 -4.23 18.90
CA SER A 411 0.67 -3.89 19.35
C SER A 411 0.66 -2.71 20.34
N PHE A 412 1.63 -2.65 21.25
CA PHE A 412 1.74 -1.52 22.19
C PHE A 412 2.10 -0.18 21.51
N VAL A 413 2.81 -0.21 20.38
CA VAL A 413 3.11 1.00 19.60
C VAL A 413 1.85 1.71 19.11
N ALA A 414 0.73 1.01 18.98
CA ALA A 414 -0.56 1.63 18.69
C ALA A 414 -0.98 2.68 19.73
N ILE A 415 -0.69 2.45 21.02
CA ILE A 415 -0.99 3.41 22.08
C ILE A 415 -0.13 4.67 21.90
N LEU A 416 1.15 4.50 21.57
CA LEU A 416 2.04 5.64 21.31
C LEU A 416 1.60 6.44 20.08
N GLY A 417 1.19 5.75 19.02
CA GLY A 417 0.66 6.39 17.82
C GLY A 417 -0.63 7.21 18.06
N ALA A 418 -1.42 6.82 19.07
CA ALA A 418 -2.63 7.53 19.45
C ALA A 418 -2.38 8.75 20.34
N THR A 419 -1.33 8.73 21.16
CA THR A 419 -1.16 9.68 22.29
C THR A 419 0.00 10.65 22.15
N VAL A 420 0.98 10.34 21.30
CA VAL A 420 2.22 11.13 21.18
C VAL A 420 2.37 11.66 19.76
N ASN A 421 2.74 12.95 19.65
CA ASN A 421 3.17 13.48 18.35
C ASN A 421 4.61 12.98 18.06
N LEU A 422 4.73 12.14 17.05
CA LEU A 422 5.96 11.45 16.67
C LEU A 422 6.42 11.84 15.25
N ASP A 423 6.21 13.10 14.82
CA ASP A 423 6.50 13.56 13.46
C ASP A 423 7.90 13.19 12.98
N LEU A 424 8.91 13.36 13.84
CA LEU A 424 10.28 12.99 13.50
C LEU A 424 10.43 11.48 13.30
N LEU A 425 9.84 10.68 14.18
CA LEU A 425 9.91 9.22 14.08
C LEU A 425 9.19 8.72 12.82
N TRP A 426 8.09 9.38 12.43
CA TRP A 426 7.36 9.03 11.20
C TRP A 426 8.16 9.38 9.95
N ASN A 427 8.79 10.55 9.94
CA ASN A 427 9.69 10.92 8.85
C ASN A 427 10.89 9.97 8.72
N ILE A 428 11.42 9.49 9.85
CA ILE A 428 12.48 8.46 9.85
C ILE A 428 11.95 7.13 9.31
N ALA A 429 10.78 6.69 9.75
CA ALA A 429 10.17 5.46 9.24
C ALA A 429 9.86 5.52 7.74
N ASP A 430 9.41 6.68 7.24
CA ASP A 430 9.19 6.91 5.81
C ASP A 430 10.50 6.86 5.01
N THR A 431 11.58 7.38 5.57
CA THR A 431 12.92 7.28 4.99
C THR A 431 13.36 5.82 4.88
N PHE A 432 13.19 5.00 5.93
CA PHE A 432 13.51 3.58 5.88
C PHE A 432 12.61 2.81 4.92
N ASN A 433 11.36 3.21 4.78
CA ASN A 433 10.44 2.65 3.78
C ASN A 433 10.98 2.87 2.36
N GLY A 434 11.45 4.07 2.06
CA GLY A 434 12.11 4.35 0.78
C GLY A 434 13.42 3.59 0.59
N LEU A 435 14.28 3.54 1.62
CA LEU A 435 15.56 2.80 1.60
C LEU A 435 15.37 1.30 1.33
N MET A 436 14.29 0.72 1.85
CA MET A 436 13.94 -0.68 1.64
C MET A 436 13.74 -1.02 0.15
N SER A 437 13.33 -0.05 -0.67
CA SER A 437 13.15 -0.27 -2.10
C SER A 437 14.47 -0.61 -2.82
N ILE A 438 15.59 -0.07 -2.39
CA ILE A 438 16.89 -0.21 -3.07
C ILE A 438 17.33 -1.68 -3.19
N PRO A 439 17.45 -2.46 -2.09
CA PRO A 439 17.75 -3.87 -2.18
C PRO A 439 16.77 -4.67 -3.04
N ASN A 440 15.49 -4.32 -2.97
CA ASN A 440 14.45 -4.98 -3.75
C ASN A 440 14.59 -4.71 -5.25
N LEU A 441 14.79 -3.46 -5.66
CA LEU A 441 14.96 -3.09 -7.06
C LEU A 441 16.21 -3.74 -7.68
N ILE A 442 17.33 -3.79 -6.95
CA ILE A 442 18.54 -4.49 -7.37
C ILE A 442 18.22 -5.98 -7.62
N ALA A 443 17.52 -6.62 -6.69
CA ALA A 443 17.14 -8.02 -6.83
C ALA A 443 16.21 -8.25 -8.04
N LEU A 444 15.24 -7.38 -8.27
CA LEU A 444 14.34 -7.45 -9.42
C LEU A 444 15.09 -7.34 -10.75
N LEU A 445 16.07 -6.44 -10.84
CA LEU A 445 16.92 -6.30 -12.02
C LEU A 445 17.70 -7.59 -12.30
N LEU A 446 18.39 -8.11 -11.29
CA LEU A 446 19.24 -9.29 -11.42
C LEU A 446 18.41 -10.57 -11.66
N LEU A 447 17.24 -10.70 -11.05
CA LEU A 447 16.35 -11.86 -11.20
C LEU A 447 15.31 -11.69 -12.32
N SER A 448 15.34 -10.61 -13.07
CA SER A 448 14.38 -10.34 -14.16
C SER A 448 14.37 -11.45 -15.22
N GLY A 449 15.52 -12.11 -15.47
CA GLY A 449 15.62 -13.29 -16.34
C GLY A 449 14.80 -14.48 -15.83
N THR A 450 14.82 -14.74 -14.53
CA THR A 450 14.03 -15.79 -13.87
C THR A 450 12.53 -15.50 -14.01
N VAL A 451 12.10 -14.24 -13.81
CA VAL A 451 10.70 -13.84 -14.01
C VAL A 451 10.23 -14.14 -15.44
N VAL A 452 11.05 -13.76 -16.44
CA VAL A 452 10.72 -14.00 -17.86
C VAL A 452 10.62 -15.49 -18.17
N LYS A 453 11.59 -16.30 -17.68
CA LYS A 453 11.59 -17.77 -17.87
C LYS A 453 10.31 -18.39 -17.29
N LEU A 454 10.03 -18.15 -16.01
CA LEU A 454 8.84 -18.68 -15.34
C LEU A 454 7.55 -18.27 -16.04
N THR A 455 7.46 -17.02 -16.49
CA THR A 455 6.31 -16.49 -17.21
C THR A 455 6.08 -17.21 -18.53
N LYS A 456 7.14 -17.39 -19.35
CA LYS A 456 7.06 -18.11 -20.63
C LYS A 456 6.64 -19.56 -20.44
N GLU A 457 7.25 -20.28 -19.50
CA GLU A 457 6.94 -21.68 -19.21
C GLU A 457 5.50 -21.85 -18.73
N PHE A 458 5.00 -20.94 -17.88
CA PHE A 458 3.64 -20.99 -17.38
C PHE A 458 2.60 -20.80 -18.48
N PHE A 459 2.72 -19.72 -19.28
CA PHE A 459 1.72 -19.43 -20.31
C PHE A 459 1.80 -20.39 -21.48
N ALA A 460 2.97 -20.92 -21.86
CA ALA A 460 3.09 -21.97 -22.86
C ALA A 460 2.28 -23.22 -22.46
N LYS A 461 2.33 -23.62 -21.19
CA LYS A 461 1.52 -24.75 -20.66
C LYS A 461 0.03 -24.46 -20.60
N GLU A 462 -0.36 -23.24 -20.25
CA GLU A 462 -1.79 -22.83 -20.20
C GLU A 462 -2.40 -22.72 -21.60
N ASP A 463 -1.66 -22.17 -22.58
CA ASP A 463 -2.10 -22.05 -23.97
C ASP A 463 -2.15 -23.44 -24.64
N GLY A 464 -1.18 -24.34 -24.38
CA GLY A 464 -1.20 -25.73 -24.85
C GLY A 464 -2.36 -26.59 -24.30
N ARG A 465 -2.88 -26.28 -23.11
CA ARG A 465 -4.09 -26.89 -22.55
C ARG A 465 -5.39 -26.41 -23.20
N LYS A 466 -5.41 -25.15 -23.67
CA LYS A 466 -6.58 -24.61 -24.40
C LYS A 466 -6.74 -25.22 -25.79
N LEU A 467 -5.62 -25.59 -26.43
CA LEU A 467 -5.62 -26.25 -27.74
C LEU A 467 -6.01 -27.73 -27.67
N LYS A 468 -5.97 -28.35 -26.47
CA LYS A 468 -6.35 -29.76 -26.26
C LYS A 468 -7.76 -29.96 -25.69
N LYS A 469 -8.52 -28.89 -25.49
CA LYS A 469 -9.95 -28.87 -25.12
C LYS A 469 -10.79 -28.30 -26.25
#